data_81da50a453c2e2ee100946ae3d98e1d2
#
_entry.id   81da50a453c2e2ee100946ae3d98e1d2
#
_cell.length_a   1.000
_cell.length_b   1.000
_cell.length_c   1.000
_cell.angle_alpha   90.00
_cell.angle_beta   90.00
_cell.angle_gamma   90.00
#
_symmetry.space_group_name_H-M   'P 1'
#
loop_
_entity.id
_entity.type
_entity.pdbx_description
1 polymer ?
#
loop_
_entity_poly.entity_id
_entity_poly.type
_entity_poly.pdbx_seq_one_letter_code
_entity_poly.pdbx_strand_id
1 'polypeptide(L)'
;EECSYNYEYANSKTVKEYLSSLSKEQIEDKLQSMMNMLFKVKRNERVINEDSVIDKKLKNPFIIVNKNKENKLNTIRRKSLNTWIDSSDSTELSVFYGRVKLKSEERTKKGKDKKYNLLKIYTYSRKSREWVWRTNIYRGNIKDKVNYNKEYYISMIGNLDFSYKYWKIKLFKYNALIFREIEKV
;
A
#
# COMPACT_ATOMS: atom_id res chain seq x y z
N GLU A 1 0.88 -9.06 -18.01
CA GLU A 1 2.17 -8.60 -17.46
C GLU A 1 2.57 -9.59 -16.36
N GLU A 2 3.56 -10.41 -16.65
CA GLU A 2 4.11 -11.36 -15.69
C GLU A 2 4.85 -10.60 -14.60
N CYS A 3 4.59 -10.98 -13.34
CA CYS A 3 5.38 -10.51 -12.22
C CYS A 3 6.85 -10.88 -12.46
N SER A 4 7.81 -9.98 -12.24
CA SER A 4 9.25 -10.18 -12.42
C SER A 4 9.84 -11.43 -11.72
N TYR A 5 9.02 -12.16 -10.98
CA TYR A 5 9.34 -13.43 -10.29
C TYR A 5 8.52 -14.62 -10.78
N ASN A 6 7.85 -14.53 -11.92
CA ASN A 6 7.04 -15.61 -12.52
C ASN A 6 5.91 -16.18 -11.62
N TYR A 7 5.38 -15.36 -10.70
CA TYR A 7 4.23 -15.73 -9.88
C TYR A 7 2.93 -15.34 -10.57
N GLU A 8 1.96 -16.24 -10.62
CA GLU A 8 0.60 -15.91 -11.01
C GLU A 8 -0.09 -15.06 -9.94
N TYR A 9 -0.98 -14.17 -10.37
CA TYR A 9 -1.81 -13.44 -9.44
C TYR A 9 -2.89 -14.35 -8.85
N ALA A 10 -3.06 -14.31 -7.54
CA ALA A 10 -4.17 -14.98 -6.88
C ALA A 10 -5.50 -14.32 -7.28
N ASN A 11 -6.57 -15.11 -7.40
CA ASN A 11 -7.91 -14.58 -7.62
C ASN A 11 -8.43 -13.84 -6.35
N SER A 12 -9.42 -12.95 -6.55
CA SER A 12 -9.97 -12.11 -5.47
C SER A 12 -10.45 -12.90 -4.25
N LYS A 13 -11.05 -14.08 -4.45
CA LYS A 13 -11.54 -14.92 -3.35
C LYS A 13 -10.37 -15.40 -2.49
N THR A 14 -9.35 -15.97 -3.10
CA THR A 14 -8.14 -16.45 -2.42
C THR A 14 -7.41 -15.33 -1.69
N VAL A 15 -7.28 -14.14 -2.32
CA VAL A 15 -6.65 -12.97 -1.68
C VAL A 15 -7.45 -12.55 -0.45
N LYS A 16 -8.78 -12.47 -0.56
CA LYS A 16 -9.65 -12.05 0.54
C LYS A 16 -9.63 -13.04 1.71
N GLU A 17 -9.67 -14.33 1.44
CA GLU A 17 -9.56 -15.40 2.45
C GLU A 17 -8.20 -15.32 3.17
N TYR A 18 -7.11 -15.22 2.41
CA TYR A 18 -5.78 -15.09 2.96
C TYR A 18 -5.64 -13.86 3.86
N LEU A 19 -6.02 -12.68 3.39
CA LEU A 19 -5.92 -11.45 4.18
C LEU A 19 -6.84 -11.45 5.40
N SER A 20 -8.00 -12.14 5.32
CA SER A 20 -8.92 -12.28 6.44
C SER A 20 -8.39 -13.20 7.54
N SER A 21 -7.51 -14.15 7.19
CA SER A 21 -6.85 -15.04 8.16
C SER A 21 -5.70 -14.38 8.92
N LEU A 22 -5.24 -13.20 8.47
CA LEU A 22 -4.13 -12.49 9.10
C LEU A 22 -4.62 -11.58 10.24
N SER A 23 -3.83 -11.53 11.33
CA SER A 23 -4.03 -10.53 12.38
C SER A 23 -3.70 -9.12 11.89
N LYS A 24 -4.04 -8.12 12.69
CA LYS A 24 -3.70 -6.72 12.43
C LYS A 24 -2.18 -6.55 12.28
N GLU A 25 -1.45 -7.05 13.23
CA GLU A 25 0.00 -6.96 13.32
C GLU A 25 0.67 -7.66 12.13
N GLN A 26 0.16 -8.83 11.73
CA GLN A 26 0.66 -9.54 10.55
C GLN A 26 0.45 -8.76 9.24
N ILE A 27 -0.67 -8.05 9.10
CA ILE A 27 -0.91 -7.19 7.94
C ILE A 27 0.07 -6.02 7.93
N GLU A 28 0.27 -5.35 9.07
CA GLU A 28 1.20 -4.23 9.22
C GLU A 28 2.65 -4.67 8.93
N ASP A 29 3.10 -5.81 9.46
CA ASP A 29 4.44 -6.37 9.23
C ASP A 29 4.67 -6.70 7.75
N LYS A 30 3.66 -7.28 7.09
CA LYS A 30 3.75 -7.57 5.65
C LYS A 30 3.81 -6.30 4.79
N LEU A 31 3.02 -5.29 5.13
CA LEU A 31 3.08 -3.98 4.47
C LEU A 31 4.43 -3.30 4.71
N GLN A 32 4.99 -3.39 5.92
CA GLN A 32 6.32 -2.86 6.24
C GLN A 32 7.41 -3.58 5.46
N SER A 33 7.34 -4.91 5.35
CA SER A 33 8.27 -5.72 4.56
C SER A 33 8.17 -5.38 3.07
N MET A 34 6.96 -5.18 2.54
CA MET A 34 6.73 -4.73 1.17
C MET A 34 7.34 -3.35 0.92
N MET A 35 7.13 -2.41 1.84
CA MET A 35 7.68 -1.06 1.75
C MET A 35 9.22 -1.10 1.72
N ASN A 36 9.85 -1.89 2.59
CA ASN A 36 11.31 -2.07 2.62
C ASN A 36 11.84 -2.67 1.32
N MET A 37 11.12 -3.65 0.76
CA MET A 37 11.48 -4.28 -0.51
C MET A 37 11.39 -3.30 -1.69
N LEU A 38 10.30 -2.52 -1.77
CA LEU A 38 10.03 -1.64 -2.91
C LEU A 38 10.88 -0.38 -2.91
N PHE A 39 11.21 0.16 -1.76
CA PHE A 39 11.92 1.43 -1.64
C PHE A 39 13.38 1.28 -1.24
N LYS A 40 13.91 0.04 -1.18
CA LYS A 40 15.31 -0.27 -0.83
C LYS A 40 15.79 0.59 0.36
N VAL A 41 14.95 0.69 1.38
CA VAL A 41 15.29 1.47 2.57
C VAL A 41 16.48 0.80 3.23
N LYS A 42 17.62 1.48 3.25
CA LYS A 42 18.81 1.02 3.97
C LYS A 42 18.38 0.71 5.41
N ARG A 43 18.47 -0.55 5.82
CA ARG A 43 18.47 -0.87 7.24
C ARG A 43 19.69 -0.16 7.79
N ASN A 44 19.53 0.64 8.84
CA ASN A 44 20.67 1.04 9.66
C ASN A 44 21.31 -0.27 10.10
N GLU A 45 22.45 -0.59 9.49
CA GLU A 45 23.26 -1.75 9.82
C GLU A 45 23.70 -1.60 11.27
N ARG A 46 22.94 -2.19 12.18
CA ARG A 46 23.54 -2.63 13.43
C ARG A 46 24.52 -3.72 13.00
N VAL A 47 25.80 -3.45 13.24
CA VAL A 47 26.93 -4.36 13.08
C VAL A 47 26.49 -5.79 13.44
N ILE A 48 26.30 -6.62 12.43
CA ILE A 48 26.12 -8.05 12.59
C ILE A 48 27.40 -8.67 12.03
N ASN A 49 28.07 -9.42 12.89
CA ASN A 49 29.33 -10.14 12.63
C ASN A 49 29.34 -10.82 11.25
N GLU A 50 30.50 -10.76 10.60
CA GLU A 50 30.80 -11.11 9.22
C GLU A 50 30.58 -12.57 8.78
N ASP A 51 29.96 -13.43 9.59
CA ASP A 51 29.89 -14.89 9.31
C ASP A 51 28.52 -15.41 8.83
N SER A 52 27.60 -14.56 8.40
CA SER A 52 26.33 -15.00 7.81
C SER A 52 25.87 -14.14 6.62
N VAL A 53 26.68 -14.08 5.57
CA VAL A 53 26.26 -13.59 4.24
C VAL A 53 25.41 -14.68 3.57
N ILE A 54 24.25 -14.96 4.14
CA ILE A 54 23.14 -15.52 3.37
C ILE A 54 22.39 -14.31 2.82
N ASP A 55 22.60 -14.06 1.55
CA ASP A 55 21.85 -13.13 0.71
C ASP A 55 20.35 -13.46 0.85
N LYS A 56 19.69 -12.93 1.89
CA LYS A 56 18.24 -13.03 2.09
C LYS A 56 17.63 -12.15 1.01
N LYS A 57 17.54 -12.66 -0.24
CA LYS A 57 16.71 -12.09 -1.28
C LYS A 57 15.41 -11.67 -0.64
N LEU A 58 15.13 -10.36 -0.63
CA LEU A 58 13.92 -9.81 -0.07
C LEU A 58 12.72 -10.47 -0.76
N LYS A 59 12.18 -11.51 -0.14
CA LYS A 59 11.05 -12.26 -0.69
C LYS A 59 9.79 -11.39 -0.62
N ASN A 60 8.96 -11.46 -1.66
CA ASN A 60 7.66 -10.81 -1.65
C ASN A 60 6.85 -11.28 -0.42
N PRO A 61 6.47 -10.40 0.52
CA PRO A 61 5.77 -10.77 1.75
C PRO A 61 4.33 -11.25 1.52
N PHE A 62 3.76 -11.02 0.33
CA PHE A 62 2.41 -11.39 -0.07
C PHE A 62 2.36 -12.60 -1.01
N ILE A 63 3.23 -13.57 -0.78
CA ILE A 63 3.14 -14.87 -1.45
C ILE A 63 2.08 -15.71 -0.74
N ILE A 64 1.18 -16.28 -1.54
CA ILE A 64 0.10 -17.17 -1.09
C ILE A 64 0.41 -18.57 -1.63
N VAL A 65 0.58 -19.53 -0.72
CA VAL A 65 0.76 -20.95 -1.10
C VAL A 65 -0.61 -21.56 -1.32
N ASN A 66 -0.88 -21.98 -2.55
CA ASN A 66 -2.12 -22.67 -2.88
C ASN A 66 -1.98 -24.16 -2.58
N LYS A 67 -2.47 -24.60 -1.43
CA LYS A 67 -2.41 -26.00 -0.99
C LYS A 67 -3.17 -26.98 -1.93
N ASN A 68 -4.11 -26.48 -2.74
CA ASN A 68 -4.96 -27.29 -3.59
C ASN A 68 -4.42 -27.46 -5.02
N LYS A 69 -3.31 -26.82 -5.38
CA LYS A 69 -2.69 -26.85 -6.71
C LYS A 69 -1.19 -27.05 -6.56
N GLU A 70 -0.73 -28.26 -6.30
CA GLU A 70 0.69 -28.66 -6.34
C GLU A 70 1.68 -27.62 -5.76
N ASN A 71 1.31 -26.99 -4.62
CA ASN A 71 2.10 -25.92 -3.97
C ASN A 71 2.37 -24.71 -4.88
N LYS A 72 1.51 -24.42 -5.86
CA LYS A 72 1.68 -23.27 -6.73
C LYS A 72 1.69 -21.98 -5.93
N LEU A 73 2.71 -21.16 -6.18
CA LEU A 73 2.89 -19.87 -5.49
C LEU A 73 2.14 -18.79 -6.26
N ASN A 74 1.21 -18.13 -5.59
CA ASN A 74 0.49 -16.99 -6.10
C ASN A 74 0.90 -15.71 -5.34
N THR A 75 0.63 -14.55 -5.91
CA THR A 75 0.90 -13.26 -5.26
C THR A 75 -0.28 -12.32 -5.36
N ILE A 76 -0.31 -11.32 -4.47
CA ILE A 76 -1.26 -10.20 -4.56
C ILE A 76 -0.75 -9.19 -5.59
N ARG A 77 -1.66 -8.65 -6.40
CA ARG A 77 -1.36 -7.58 -7.37
C ARG A 77 -0.77 -6.36 -6.68
N ARG A 78 0.09 -5.63 -7.39
CA ARG A 78 0.73 -4.40 -6.90
C ARG A 78 0.53 -3.28 -7.91
N LYS A 79 0.19 -2.09 -7.42
CA LYS A 79 0.05 -0.89 -8.26
C LYS A 79 0.73 0.30 -7.62
N SER A 80 1.59 0.96 -8.37
CA SER A 80 2.22 2.20 -7.93
C SER A 80 1.25 3.38 -8.04
N LEU A 81 1.15 4.19 -6.99
CA LEU A 81 0.40 5.45 -7.00
C LEU A 81 1.06 6.53 -7.85
N ASN A 82 2.35 6.36 -8.17
CA ASN A 82 3.13 7.27 -9.00
C ASN A 82 2.97 7.00 -10.51
N THR A 83 2.24 5.96 -10.89
CA THR A 83 1.85 5.65 -12.27
C THR A 83 0.43 6.13 -12.57
N TRP A 84 0.06 6.14 -13.84
CA TRP A 84 -1.30 6.43 -14.26
C TRP A 84 -2.26 5.35 -13.76
N ILE A 85 -3.44 5.76 -13.30
CA ILE A 85 -4.52 4.90 -12.85
C ILE A 85 -5.79 5.35 -13.57
N ASP A 86 -6.44 4.40 -14.23
CA ASP A 86 -7.71 4.60 -14.96
C ASP A 86 -8.61 3.37 -14.89
N SER A 87 -9.74 3.42 -15.59
CA SER A 87 -10.75 2.36 -15.57
C SER A 87 -10.32 1.01 -16.15
N SER A 88 -9.16 0.94 -16.82
CA SER A 88 -8.57 -0.32 -17.30
C SER A 88 -7.81 -1.07 -16.21
N ASP A 89 -7.48 -0.38 -15.11
CA ASP A 89 -6.81 -1.01 -13.98
C ASP A 89 -7.75 -1.97 -13.23
N SER A 90 -7.17 -3.03 -12.71
CA SER A 90 -7.92 -4.04 -11.94
C SER A 90 -8.56 -3.45 -10.69
N THR A 91 -9.84 -3.75 -10.47
CA THR A 91 -10.58 -3.42 -9.25
C THR A 91 -10.42 -4.45 -8.13
N GLU A 92 -9.61 -5.49 -8.36
CA GLU A 92 -9.33 -6.52 -7.36
C GLU A 92 -8.46 -6.00 -6.22
N LEU A 93 -8.48 -6.71 -5.08
CA LEU A 93 -7.61 -6.40 -3.95
C LEU A 93 -6.15 -6.38 -4.39
N SER A 94 -5.49 -5.27 -4.15
CA SER A 94 -4.12 -5.00 -4.57
C SER A 94 -3.35 -4.28 -3.47
N VAL A 95 -2.03 -4.40 -3.51
CA VAL A 95 -1.13 -3.57 -2.71
C VAL A 95 -0.82 -2.31 -3.50
N PHE A 96 -1.27 -1.16 -2.98
CA PHE A 96 -0.92 0.15 -3.53
C PHE A 96 0.27 0.72 -2.77
N TYR A 97 1.20 1.33 -3.48
CA TYR A 97 2.41 1.89 -2.87
C TYR A 97 2.90 3.12 -3.64
N GLY A 98 3.67 3.97 -2.98
CA GLY A 98 4.25 5.12 -3.65
C GLY A 98 5.06 6.04 -2.73
N ARG A 99 5.79 6.98 -3.36
CA ARG A 99 6.36 8.16 -2.71
C ARG A 99 5.36 9.29 -2.84
N VAL A 100 4.92 9.84 -1.71
CA VAL A 100 3.76 10.72 -1.64
C VAL A 100 3.97 11.87 -0.67
N LYS A 101 3.15 12.93 -0.79
CA LYS A 101 2.83 13.82 0.30
C LYS A 101 1.44 13.48 0.84
N LEU A 102 1.26 13.67 2.13
CA LEU A 102 0.04 13.31 2.84
C LEU A 102 -0.54 14.51 3.58
N LYS A 103 -1.87 14.63 3.57
CA LYS A 103 -2.61 15.63 4.35
C LYS A 103 -3.81 14.96 5.02
N SER A 104 -3.88 15.03 6.34
CA SER A 104 -5.05 14.60 7.10
C SER A 104 -6.06 15.73 7.15
N GLU A 105 -7.34 15.42 6.88
CA GLU A 105 -8.45 16.39 6.87
C GLU A 105 -9.66 15.81 7.59
N GLU A 106 -10.13 16.51 8.63
CA GLU A 106 -11.40 16.18 9.29
C GLU A 106 -12.56 16.77 8.50
N ARG A 107 -13.62 15.98 8.32
CA ARG A 107 -14.87 16.41 7.68
C ARG A 107 -16.07 16.00 8.49
N THR A 108 -17.14 16.76 8.36
CA THR A 108 -18.44 16.43 8.92
C THR A 108 -19.33 15.82 7.83
N LYS A 109 -20.05 14.75 8.15
CA LYS A 109 -20.98 14.13 7.22
C LYS A 109 -22.17 15.06 7.02
N LYS A 110 -22.45 15.41 5.76
CA LYS A 110 -23.57 16.30 5.40
C LYS A 110 -24.88 15.80 6.02
N GLY A 111 -25.57 16.67 6.78
CA GLY A 111 -26.83 16.34 7.47
C GLY A 111 -26.71 15.47 8.73
N LYS A 112 -25.50 15.27 9.27
CA LYS A 112 -25.25 14.55 10.53
C LYS A 112 -24.04 15.16 11.24
N ASP A 113 -24.07 15.27 12.57
CA ASP A 113 -22.94 15.77 13.37
C ASP A 113 -21.76 14.79 13.47
N LYS A 114 -21.76 13.74 12.64
CA LYS A 114 -20.72 12.73 12.64
C LYS A 114 -19.51 13.20 11.85
N LYS A 115 -18.41 13.35 12.54
CA LYS A 115 -17.08 13.65 11.95
C LYS A 115 -16.38 12.38 11.45
N TYR A 116 -15.55 12.55 10.45
CA TYR A 116 -14.67 11.51 9.92
C TYR A 116 -13.40 12.13 9.35
N ASN A 117 -12.35 11.33 9.24
CA ASN A 117 -11.08 11.76 8.69
C ASN A 117 -10.84 11.18 7.29
N LEU A 118 -10.22 12.01 6.46
CA LEU A 118 -9.69 11.64 5.15
C LEU A 118 -8.19 11.82 5.16
N LEU A 119 -7.46 10.86 4.60
CA LEU A 119 -6.06 11.01 4.25
C LEU A 119 -5.96 11.34 2.76
N LYS A 120 -5.59 12.56 2.43
CA LYS A 120 -5.36 13.01 1.05
C LYS A 120 -3.96 12.61 0.60
N ILE A 121 -3.87 12.00 -0.57
CA ILE A 121 -2.63 11.54 -1.18
C ILE A 121 -2.29 12.43 -2.37
N TYR A 122 -1.06 12.91 -2.41
CA TYR A 122 -0.49 13.68 -3.51
C TYR A 122 0.75 12.96 -4.05
N THR A 123 0.89 12.89 -5.37
CA THR A 123 2.08 12.38 -6.03
C THR A 123 2.75 13.47 -6.84
N TYR A 124 4.07 13.36 -7.01
CA TYR A 124 4.81 14.33 -7.82
C TYR A 124 4.58 14.07 -9.31
N SER A 125 4.08 15.07 -10.00
CA SER A 125 3.92 15.06 -11.46
C SER A 125 5.20 15.58 -12.13
N ARG A 126 5.88 14.73 -12.89
CA ARG A 126 7.07 15.16 -13.67
C ARG A 126 6.72 16.17 -14.75
N LYS A 127 5.50 16.10 -15.29
CA LYS A 127 5.03 17.00 -16.37
C LYS A 127 4.83 18.42 -15.87
N SER A 128 4.09 18.61 -14.76
CA SER A 128 3.84 19.93 -14.19
C SER A 128 4.91 20.36 -13.16
N ARG A 129 5.83 19.47 -12.75
CA ARG A 129 6.83 19.67 -11.70
C ARG A 129 6.21 20.04 -10.34
N GLU A 130 5.00 19.55 -10.06
CA GLU A 130 4.22 19.87 -8.89
C GLU A 130 3.68 18.60 -8.20
N TRP A 131 3.31 18.77 -6.92
CA TRP A 131 2.59 17.75 -6.16
C TRP A 131 1.10 17.88 -6.49
N VAL A 132 0.54 16.89 -7.18
CA VAL A 132 -0.85 16.86 -7.60
C VAL A 132 -1.66 15.89 -6.74
N TRP A 133 -2.86 16.31 -6.38
CA TRP A 133 -3.79 15.44 -5.67
C TRP A 133 -4.15 14.22 -6.53
N ARG A 134 -4.15 13.04 -5.89
CA ARG A 134 -4.46 11.76 -6.57
C ARG A 134 -5.75 11.14 -6.09
N THR A 135 -5.91 11.00 -4.79
CA THR A 135 -7.08 10.36 -4.19
C THR A 135 -7.21 10.68 -2.71
N ASN A 136 -8.35 10.32 -2.14
CA ASN A 136 -8.60 10.38 -0.71
C ASN A 136 -8.86 8.98 -0.17
N ILE A 137 -8.25 8.67 0.96
CA ILE A 137 -8.50 7.45 1.71
C ILE A 137 -9.43 7.78 2.89
N TYR A 138 -10.54 7.06 3.00
CA TYR A 138 -11.42 7.17 4.15
C TYR A 138 -10.80 6.49 5.37
N ARG A 139 -10.64 7.23 6.46
CA ARG A 139 -9.99 6.79 7.70
C ARG A 139 -10.94 6.65 8.89
N GLY A 140 -12.24 6.97 8.71
CA GLY A 140 -13.20 6.94 9.80
C GLY A 140 -12.79 7.86 10.94
N ASN A 141 -12.60 7.32 12.14
CA ASN A 141 -12.20 8.08 13.32
C ASN A 141 -10.67 8.21 13.47
N ILE A 142 -9.89 7.60 12.59
CA ILE A 142 -8.42 7.64 12.67
C ILE A 142 -7.93 8.97 12.11
N LYS A 143 -7.27 9.78 12.93
CA LYS A 143 -6.58 11.01 12.53
C LYS A 143 -5.10 10.71 12.35
N ASP A 144 -4.67 10.59 11.10
CA ASP A 144 -3.27 10.32 10.79
C ASP A 144 -2.40 11.54 11.11
N LYS A 145 -1.29 11.33 11.84
CA LYS A 145 -0.32 12.36 12.18
C LYS A 145 0.66 12.53 11.02
N VAL A 146 0.36 13.43 10.10
CA VAL A 146 1.17 13.69 8.91
C VAL A 146 1.42 15.19 8.73
N ASN A 147 2.54 15.53 8.09
CA ASN A 147 2.90 16.89 7.72
C ASN A 147 2.99 17.01 6.19
N TYR A 148 2.16 17.87 5.58
CA TYR A 148 2.12 18.06 4.13
C TYR A 148 3.45 18.55 3.53
N ASN A 149 4.30 19.21 4.33
CA ASN A 149 5.62 19.67 3.87
C ASN A 149 6.66 18.55 3.77
N LYS A 150 6.36 17.36 4.31
CA LYS A 150 7.21 16.19 4.29
C LYS A 150 6.76 15.18 3.25
N GLU A 151 7.68 14.32 2.85
CA GLU A 151 7.41 13.22 1.93
C GLU A 151 7.38 11.90 2.69
N TYR A 152 6.59 10.96 2.17
CA TYR A 152 6.37 9.67 2.80
C TYR A 152 6.47 8.55 1.78
N TYR A 153 6.97 7.40 2.20
CA TYR A 153 6.62 6.14 1.57
C TYR A 153 5.30 5.66 2.17
N ILE A 154 4.39 5.22 1.31
CA ILE A 154 3.10 4.63 1.72
C ILE A 154 2.94 3.24 1.11
N SER A 155 2.32 2.33 1.87
CA SER A 155 1.88 1.02 1.40
C SER A 155 0.52 0.70 2.01
N MET A 156 -0.41 0.20 1.20
CA MET A 156 -1.77 -0.12 1.66
C MET A 156 -2.38 -1.24 0.84
N ILE A 157 -3.36 -1.94 1.43
CA ILE A 157 -4.15 -2.97 0.75
C ILE A 157 -5.58 -2.47 0.60
N GLY A 158 -6.08 -2.52 -0.61
CA GLY A 158 -7.43 -2.11 -0.94
C GLY A 158 -7.79 -2.46 -2.36
N ASN A 159 -8.91 -1.94 -2.81
CA ASN A 159 -9.34 -2.06 -4.20
C ASN A 159 -9.74 -0.70 -4.79
N LEU A 160 -9.53 -0.57 -6.09
CA LEU A 160 -9.96 0.61 -6.84
C LEU A 160 -11.49 0.65 -6.94
N ASP A 161 -12.04 1.85 -6.80
CA ASP A 161 -13.45 2.11 -6.97
C ASP A 161 -13.63 3.30 -7.92
N PHE A 162 -14.19 3.01 -9.09
CA PHE A 162 -14.46 3.97 -10.17
C PHE A 162 -15.91 4.46 -10.18
N SER A 163 -16.73 4.12 -9.16
CA SER A 163 -18.14 4.53 -9.07
C SER A 163 -18.35 6.03 -8.81
N TYR A 164 -17.27 6.79 -8.60
CA TYR A 164 -17.29 8.23 -8.37
C TYR A 164 -16.67 8.98 -9.55
N LYS A 165 -16.85 10.29 -9.60
CA LYS A 165 -16.21 11.17 -10.58
C LYS A 165 -14.68 10.99 -10.64
N TYR A 166 -14.07 10.67 -9.49
CA TYR A 166 -12.63 10.37 -9.37
C TYR A 166 -12.47 9.00 -8.73
N TRP A 167 -11.49 8.23 -9.19
CA TRP A 167 -11.20 6.94 -8.59
C TRP A 167 -10.78 7.08 -7.12
N LYS A 168 -11.12 6.09 -6.34
CA LYS A 168 -10.78 5.98 -4.93
C LYS A 168 -10.18 4.63 -4.62
N ILE A 169 -9.47 4.53 -3.50
CA ILE A 169 -9.05 3.26 -2.94
C ILE A 169 -9.90 3.02 -1.68
N LYS A 170 -10.62 1.91 -1.69
CA LYS A 170 -11.29 1.38 -0.51
C LYS A 170 -10.33 0.44 0.20
N LEU A 171 -9.92 0.79 1.42
CA LEU A 171 -9.05 -0.06 2.23
C LEU A 171 -9.76 -1.38 2.56
N PHE A 172 -9.00 -2.48 2.55
CA PHE A 172 -9.47 -3.79 3.00
C PHE A 172 -9.89 -3.77 4.47
N LYS A 173 -9.07 -3.14 5.32
CA LYS A 173 -9.35 -2.82 6.73
C LYS A 173 -8.71 -1.47 7.05
N TYR A 174 -9.16 -0.77 8.10
CA TYR A 174 -8.61 0.55 8.47
C TYR A 174 -7.10 0.51 8.81
N ASN A 175 -6.61 -0.61 9.29
CA ASN A 175 -5.20 -0.84 9.59
C ASN A 175 -4.37 -1.37 8.39
N ALA A 176 -5.01 -1.62 7.24
CA ALA A 176 -4.32 -2.05 6.03
C ALA A 176 -3.66 -0.88 5.27
N LEU A 177 -3.09 0.06 6.01
CA LEU A 177 -2.35 1.21 5.50
C LEU A 177 -1.25 1.57 6.49
N ILE A 178 -0.04 1.70 5.97
CA ILE A 178 1.11 2.24 6.71
C ILE A 178 1.81 3.31 5.88
N PHE A 179 2.48 4.23 6.54
CA PHE A 179 3.36 5.21 5.91
C PHE A 179 4.56 5.50 6.81
N ARG A 180 5.65 5.93 6.18
CA ARG A 180 6.89 6.32 6.86
C ARG A 180 7.43 7.58 6.23
N GLU A 181 7.82 8.55 7.06
CA GLU A 181 8.48 9.76 6.61
C GLU A 181 9.81 9.44 5.94
N ILE A 182 10.11 10.16 4.86
CA ILE A 182 11.39 10.07 4.16
C ILE A 182 12.31 11.10 4.78
N GLU A 183 13.31 10.63 5.51
CA GLU A 183 14.36 11.49 6.02
C GLU A 183 15.19 12.03 4.85
N LYS A 184 15.31 13.33 4.75
CA LYS A 184 16.26 13.96 3.82
C LYS A 184 17.64 13.84 4.47
N VAL A 185 18.49 13.03 3.90
CA VAL A 185 19.93 12.96 4.19
C VAL A 185 20.59 14.22 3.64
#